data_7a61d446995af0849d4051e39b3b3e0c
#
_entry.id   7a61d446995af0849d4051e39b3b3e0c
#
_cell.length_a   1.000
_cell.length_b   1.000
_cell.length_c   1.000
_cell.angle_alpha   90.00
_cell.angle_beta   90.00
_cell.angle_gamma   90.00
#
_symmetry.space_group_name_H-M   'P 1'
#
loop_
_entity.id
_entity.type
_entity.pdbx_description
1 polymer ?
#
loop_
_entity_poly.entity_id
_entity_poly.type
_entity_poly.pdbx_seq_one_letter_code
_entity_poly.pdbx_strand_id
1 'polypeptide(L)'
;MTAFSLVPGSEGPRREFRITWGLRAGYGPSGRIYDLEEAIRGAHRWMRERDARGAPFLSGMLTRGEVIYVGSPEATHDREPVAIFTGEVLPLYASGLDDDAVRELLNELAGEIGTMLDQEEVHIAYRDSTWTLKRGG
;
A
#
# COMPACT_ATOMS: atom_id res chain seq x y z
N MET A 1 -25.33 15.01 -27.26
CA MET A 1 -23.92 15.39 -27.08
C MET A 1 -23.48 14.96 -25.68
N THR A 2 -22.40 14.20 -25.60
CA THR A 2 -21.85 13.82 -24.32
C THR A 2 -20.79 14.82 -23.89
N ALA A 3 -20.80 15.18 -22.60
CA ALA A 3 -19.78 16.04 -22.00
C ALA A 3 -18.44 15.30 -21.79
N PHE A 4 -18.46 13.96 -21.86
CA PHE A 4 -17.28 13.11 -21.66
C PHE A 4 -17.03 12.25 -22.88
N SER A 5 -15.78 12.05 -23.18
CA SER A 5 -15.36 11.17 -24.26
C SER A 5 -14.10 10.43 -23.83
N LEU A 6 -13.82 9.31 -24.50
CA LEU A 6 -12.63 8.50 -24.20
C LEU A 6 -11.37 9.29 -24.53
N VAL A 7 -10.44 9.33 -23.59
CA VAL A 7 -9.14 9.96 -23.82
C VAL A 7 -8.25 8.98 -24.60
N PRO A 8 -7.69 9.41 -25.75
CA PRO A 8 -6.79 8.52 -26.48
C PRO A 8 -5.60 8.07 -25.63
N GLY A 9 -5.29 6.76 -25.68
CA GLY A 9 -4.18 6.20 -24.92
C GLY A 9 -4.51 5.87 -23.47
N SER A 10 -5.76 6.09 -23.04
CA SER A 10 -6.16 5.81 -21.65
C SER A 10 -6.51 4.35 -21.40
N GLU A 11 -6.76 3.59 -22.46
CA GLU A 11 -7.10 2.17 -22.31
C GLU A 11 -5.84 1.31 -22.25
N GLY A 12 -5.88 0.27 -21.45
CA GLY A 12 -4.79 -0.67 -21.32
C GLY A 12 -5.16 -1.79 -20.39
N PRO A 13 -4.25 -2.74 -20.15
CA PRO A 13 -4.47 -3.78 -19.16
C PRO A 13 -4.67 -3.17 -17.78
N ARG A 14 -5.54 -3.78 -16.99
CA ARG A 14 -5.73 -3.35 -15.62
C ARG A 14 -4.50 -3.72 -14.79
N ARG A 15 -3.92 -2.73 -14.11
CA ARG A 15 -2.71 -2.92 -13.31
C ARG A 15 -2.94 -2.37 -11.91
N GLU A 16 -3.80 -3.07 -11.18
CA GLU A 16 -4.22 -2.69 -9.83
C GLU A 16 -3.23 -3.19 -8.79
N PHE A 17 -3.00 -2.39 -7.76
CA PHE A 17 -2.13 -2.78 -6.65
C PHE A 17 -2.81 -2.51 -5.30
N ARG A 18 -2.31 -3.20 -4.27
CA ARG A 18 -2.75 -3.02 -2.90
C ARG A 18 -1.60 -3.33 -1.95
N ILE A 19 -1.40 -2.44 -0.98
CA ILE A 19 -0.49 -2.70 0.14
C ILE A 19 -1.33 -2.65 1.41
N THR A 20 -1.16 -3.65 2.29
CA THR A 20 -1.85 -3.72 3.56
C THR A 20 -0.84 -3.73 4.69
N TRP A 21 -0.92 -2.74 5.58
CA TRP A 21 -0.11 -2.65 6.79
C TRP A 21 -1.01 -2.81 8.01
N GLY A 22 -0.51 -3.51 9.03
CA GLY A 22 -1.15 -3.43 10.33
C GLY A 22 -0.97 -2.03 10.92
N LEU A 23 -1.92 -1.60 11.74
CA LEU A 23 -1.79 -0.34 12.47
C LEU A 23 -1.41 -0.55 13.93
N ARG A 24 -1.40 -1.79 14.42
CA ARG A 24 -0.93 -2.10 15.78
C ARG A 24 0.55 -2.48 15.71
N ALA A 25 1.37 -1.84 16.52
CA ALA A 25 2.79 -2.15 16.60
C ALA A 25 3.00 -3.52 17.21
N GLY A 26 3.84 -4.34 16.58
CA GLY A 26 4.15 -5.68 17.07
C GLY A 26 2.99 -6.65 16.94
N TYR A 27 3.12 -7.81 17.61
CA TYR A 27 2.12 -8.87 17.56
C TYR A 27 1.22 -8.95 18.78
N GLY A 28 1.52 -8.19 19.82
CA GLY A 28 0.80 -8.28 21.08
C GLY A 28 -0.41 -7.36 21.13
N PRO A 29 -1.40 -7.68 21.97
CA PRO A 29 -2.59 -6.85 22.09
C PRO A 29 -2.32 -5.51 22.79
N SER A 30 -1.15 -5.33 23.39
CA SER A 30 -0.77 -4.10 24.07
C SER A 30 0.03 -3.14 23.19
N GLY A 31 0.26 -3.49 21.93
CA GLY A 31 1.00 -2.63 21.03
C GLY A 31 0.25 -1.33 20.72
N ARG A 32 1.02 -0.26 20.50
CA ARG A 32 0.45 1.04 20.10
C ARG A 32 -0.32 0.88 18.80
N ILE A 33 -1.49 1.51 18.74
CA ILE A 33 -2.26 1.60 17.49
C ILE A 33 -1.97 2.96 16.87
N TYR A 34 -1.39 2.94 15.66
CA TYR A 34 -1.18 4.14 14.88
C TYR A 34 -2.47 4.52 14.18
N ASP A 35 -2.70 5.80 13.94
CA ASP A 35 -3.88 6.21 13.19
C ASP A 35 -3.56 6.29 11.69
N LEU A 36 -4.62 6.33 10.89
CA LEU A 36 -4.49 6.36 9.43
C LEU A 36 -3.73 7.60 8.94
N GLU A 37 -3.85 8.72 9.64
CA GLU A 37 -3.15 9.95 9.26
C GLU A 37 -1.64 9.79 9.26
N GLU A 38 -1.09 8.96 10.14
CA GLU A 38 0.35 8.71 10.16
C GLU A 38 0.78 7.98 8.88
N ALA A 39 -0.02 7.01 8.42
CA ALA A 39 0.26 6.33 7.16
C ALA A 39 0.11 7.29 5.97
N ILE A 40 -0.91 8.13 5.99
CA ILE A 40 -1.13 9.13 4.93
C ILE A 40 0.06 10.08 4.83
N ARG A 41 0.52 10.62 5.96
CA ARG A 41 1.67 11.51 5.97
C ARG A 41 2.94 10.84 5.47
N GLY A 42 3.15 9.59 5.87
CA GLY A 42 4.30 8.82 5.41
C GLY A 42 4.29 8.57 3.91
N ALA A 43 3.15 8.16 3.38
CA ALA A 43 2.99 7.93 1.94
C ALA A 43 3.17 9.22 1.15
N HIS A 44 2.59 10.32 1.61
CA HIS A 44 2.71 11.62 0.94
C HIS A 44 4.16 12.10 0.93
N ARG A 45 4.88 11.93 2.05
CA ARG A 45 6.30 12.29 2.12
C ARG A 45 7.12 11.47 1.14
N TRP A 46 6.87 10.17 1.02
CA TRP A 46 7.55 9.31 0.05
C TRP A 46 7.31 9.81 -1.37
N MET A 47 6.06 10.11 -1.72
CA MET A 47 5.72 10.62 -3.05
C MET A 47 6.44 11.94 -3.34
N ARG A 48 6.43 12.87 -2.40
CA ARG A 48 7.08 14.18 -2.55
C ARG A 48 8.59 14.06 -2.74
N GLU A 49 9.23 13.21 -1.98
CA GLU A 49 10.68 13.00 -2.07
C GLU A 49 11.07 12.44 -3.44
N ARG A 50 10.29 11.51 -3.95
CA ARG A 50 10.54 10.96 -5.28
C ARG A 50 10.26 11.98 -6.36
N ASP A 51 9.15 12.68 -6.27
CA ASP A 51 8.82 13.74 -7.23
C ASP A 51 9.89 14.81 -7.29
N ALA A 52 10.42 15.21 -6.15
CA ALA A 52 11.49 16.22 -6.07
C ALA A 52 12.77 15.78 -6.77
N ARG A 53 13.02 14.48 -6.88
CA ARG A 53 14.19 13.93 -7.58
C ARG A 53 13.90 13.58 -9.04
N GLY A 54 12.67 13.84 -9.51
CA GLY A 54 12.27 13.40 -10.83
C GLY A 54 12.14 11.90 -10.98
N ALA A 55 12.00 11.18 -9.86
CA ALA A 55 11.87 9.72 -9.85
C ALA A 55 10.40 9.32 -9.90
N PRO A 56 10.06 8.18 -10.49
CA PRO A 56 8.68 7.73 -10.55
C PRO A 56 8.16 7.36 -9.16
N PHE A 57 6.86 7.51 -8.97
CA PHE A 57 6.18 7.10 -7.74
C PHE A 57 4.78 6.60 -8.09
N LEU A 58 4.14 5.98 -7.11
CA LEU A 58 2.76 5.51 -7.25
C LEU A 58 1.88 6.36 -6.34
N SER A 59 0.73 6.75 -6.85
CA SER A 59 -0.30 7.41 -6.04
C SER A 59 -1.49 6.47 -5.89
N GLY A 60 -2.27 6.68 -4.84
CA GLY A 60 -3.40 5.81 -4.56
C GLY A 60 -4.24 6.36 -3.44
N MET A 61 -5.13 5.51 -2.95
CA MET A 61 -6.07 5.84 -1.91
C MET A 61 -5.74 5.06 -0.64
N LEU A 62 -5.66 5.74 0.49
CA LEU A 62 -5.48 5.10 1.79
C LEU A 62 -6.81 5.03 2.52
N THR A 63 -7.14 3.84 2.98
CA THR A 63 -8.34 3.58 3.76
C THR A 63 -7.98 2.76 4.99
N ARG A 64 -8.82 2.85 6.03
CA ARG A 64 -8.69 2.02 7.21
C ARG A 64 -9.67 0.86 7.13
N GLY A 65 -9.22 -0.32 7.50
CA GLY A 65 -10.05 -1.51 7.58
C GLY A 65 -9.77 -2.30 8.84
N GLU A 66 -10.53 -3.37 9.01
CA GLU A 66 -10.33 -4.32 10.09
C GLU A 66 -10.16 -5.70 9.48
N VAL A 67 -9.03 -6.34 9.75
CA VAL A 67 -8.85 -7.74 9.36
C VAL A 67 -9.44 -8.61 10.47
N ILE A 68 -10.32 -9.50 10.09
CA ILE A 68 -11.00 -10.40 11.01
C ILE A 68 -10.41 -11.80 10.82
N TYR A 69 -10.06 -12.44 11.90
CA TYR A 69 -9.40 -13.75 11.87
C TYR A 69 -9.81 -14.57 13.10
N VAL A 70 -9.41 -15.82 13.12
CA VAL A 70 -9.60 -16.67 14.29
C VAL A 70 -8.23 -16.83 14.97
N GLY A 71 -8.11 -16.28 16.15
CA GLY A 71 -6.91 -16.40 16.96
C GLY A 71 -6.89 -17.67 17.80
N SER A 72 -5.94 -17.77 18.72
CA SER A 72 -5.90 -18.88 19.66
C SER A 72 -7.08 -18.78 20.62
N PRO A 73 -7.47 -19.89 21.29
CA PRO A 73 -8.58 -19.85 22.27
C PRO A 73 -8.39 -18.83 23.39
N GLU A 74 -7.15 -18.48 23.71
CA GLU A 74 -6.84 -17.48 24.74
C GLU A 74 -6.76 -16.06 24.19
N ALA A 75 -6.86 -15.89 22.86
CA ALA A 75 -6.76 -14.56 22.26
C ALA A 75 -7.97 -13.73 22.60
N THR A 76 -7.72 -12.50 23.00
CA THR A 76 -8.78 -11.54 23.32
C THR A 76 -9.14 -10.67 22.10
N HIS A 77 -8.39 -10.79 21.02
CA HIS A 77 -8.60 -10.01 19.80
C HIS A 77 -8.60 -10.94 18.58
N ASP A 78 -9.70 -10.93 17.85
CA ASP A 78 -9.84 -11.63 16.58
C ASP A 78 -10.02 -10.62 15.45
N ARG A 79 -9.47 -9.43 15.61
CA ARG A 79 -9.44 -8.43 14.56
C ARG A 79 -8.26 -7.49 14.78
N GLU A 80 -7.75 -6.94 13.68
CA GLU A 80 -6.65 -5.98 13.71
C GLU A 80 -6.96 -4.81 12.79
N PRO A 81 -6.72 -3.57 13.26
CA PRO A 81 -6.86 -2.41 12.38
C PRO A 81 -5.74 -2.40 11.36
N VAL A 82 -6.06 -2.05 10.13
CA VAL A 82 -5.09 -2.01 9.04
C VAL A 82 -5.25 -0.72 8.24
N ALA A 83 -4.15 -0.29 7.61
CA ALA A 83 -4.15 0.72 6.59
C ALA A 83 -4.01 0.02 5.24
N ILE A 84 -4.81 0.40 4.27
CA ILE A 84 -4.84 -0.21 2.96
C ILE A 84 -4.60 0.87 1.91
N PHE A 85 -3.54 0.70 1.13
CA PHE A 85 -3.20 1.59 0.02
C PHE A 85 -3.53 0.89 -1.29
N THR A 86 -4.47 1.44 -2.05
CA THR A 86 -4.91 0.87 -3.32
C THR A 86 -4.80 1.90 -4.42
N GLY A 87 -4.54 1.41 -5.63
CA GLY A 87 -4.49 2.26 -6.79
C GLY A 87 -4.30 1.46 -8.05
N GLU A 88 -4.14 2.17 -9.13
CA GLU A 88 -3.90 1.56 -10.44
C GLU A 88 -2.79 2.30 -11.16
N VAL A 89 -2.00 1.56 -11.91
CA VAL A 89 -0.98 2.12 -12.79
C VAL A 89 -1.68 2.49 -14.10
N LEU A 90 -2.03 3.77 -14.22
CA LEU A 90 -2.80 4.25 -15.36
C LEU A 90 -1.90 4.52 -16.57
N PRO A 91 -2.28 4.06 -17.78
CA PRO A 91 -1.46 4.26 -18.98
C PRO A 91 -1.09 5.72 -19.25
N LEU A 92 -2.00 6.66 -18.95
CA LEU A 92 -1.75 8.08 -19.19
C LEU A 92 -0.64 8.67 -18.33
N TYR A 93 -0.43 8.13 -17.12
CA TYR A 93 0.47 8.74 -16.13
C TYR A 93 1.70 7.92 -15.81
N ALA A 94 1.73 6.67 -16.23
CA ALA A 94 2.80 5.75 -15.85
C ALA A 94 3.20 4.83 -17.01
N SER A 95 3.15 5.32 -18.23
CA SER A 95 3.39 4.52 -19.44
C SER A 95 4.80 3.93 -19.52
N GLY A 96 5.77 4.52 -18.80
CA GLY A 96 7.14 4.03 -18.80
C GLY A 96 7.45 3.01 -17.71
N LEU A 97 6.48 2.66 -16.87
CA LEU A 97 6.70 1.72 -15.76
C LEU A 97 6.28 0.30 -16.17
N ASP A 98 7.25 -0.61 -16.27
CA ASP A 98 6.94 -2.03 -16.46
C ASP A 98 6.58 -2.67 -15.11
N ASP A 99 6.18 -3.94 -15.15
CA ASP A 99 5.73 -4.64 -13.95
C ASP A 99 6.84 -4.77 -12.90
N ASP A 100 8.08 -4.99 -13.32
CA ASP A 100 9.21 -5.08 -12.38
C ASP A 100 9.44 -3.74 -11.68
N ALA A 101 9.37 -2.63 -12.42
CA ALA A 101 9.51 -1.29 -11.84
C ALA A 101 8.40 -1.00 -10.84
N VAL A 102 7.16 -1.38 -11.15
CA VAL A 102 6.03 -1.20 -10.23
C VAL A 102 6.25 -2.02 -8.96
N ARG A 103 6.70 -3.28 -9.09
CA ARG A 103 6.97 -4.12 -7.92
C ARG A 103 8.04 -3.52 -7.02
N GLU A 104 9.09 -2.95 -7.60
CA GLU A 104 10.14 -2.27 -6.82
C GLU A 104 9.59 -1.07 -6.06
N LEU A 105 8.75 -0.26 -6.72
CA LEU A 105 8.13 0.88 -6.06
C LEU A 105 7.21 0.46 -4.92
N LEU A 106 6.43 -0.60 -5.12
CA LEU A 106 5.57 -1.14 -4.08
C LEU A 106 6.39 -1.66 -2.90
N ASN A 107 7.47 -2.37 -3.17
CA ASN A 107 8.35 -2.87 -2.10
C ASN A 107 8.97 -1.72 -1.31
N GLU A 108 9.41 -0.67 -1.98
CA GLU A 108 10.02 0.48 -1.32
C GLU A 108 9.01 1.20 -0.41
N LEU A 109 7.83 1.51 -0.94
CA LEU A 109 6.79 2.17 -0.16
C LEU A 109 6.34 1.29 1.01
N ALA A 110 6.11 0.00 0.74
CA ALA A 110 5.69 -0.95 1.76
C ALA A 110 6.71 -1.02 2.91
N GLY A 111 8.00 -1.07 2.58
CA GLY A 111 9.05 -1.14 3.57
C GLY A 111 9.17 0.13 4.40
N GLU A 112 9.11 1.30 3.77
CA GLU A 112 9.22 2.57 4.50
C GLU A 112 8.07 2.76 5.48
N ILE A 113 6.83 2.58 5.01
CA ILE A 113 5.66 2.74 5.87
C ILE A 113 5.61 1.63 6.92
N GLY A 114 5.98 0.40 6.55
CA GLY A 114 6.03 -0.72 7.48
C GLY A 114 6.98 -0.45 8.66
N THR A 115 8.16 0.11 8.36
CA THR A 115 9.11 0.49 9.40
C THR A 115 8.54 1.59 10.30
N MET A 116 7.92 2.60 9.69
CA MET A 116 7.32 3.71 10.44
C MET A 116 6.20 3.25 11.37
N LEU A 117 5.43 2.23 10.95
CA LEU A 117 4.31 1.69 11.72
C LEU A 117 4.73 0.50 12.62
N ASP A 118 6.02 0.22 12.73
CA ASP A 118 6.56 -0.89 13.53
C ASP A 118 5.95 -2.24 13.16
N GLN A 119 5.79 -2.49 11.87
CA GLN A 119 5.24 -3.75 11.39
C GLN A 119 6.32 -4.77 11.13
N GLU A 120 6.02 -6.04 11.41
CA GLU A 120 6.92 -7.16 11.12
C GLU A 120 6.72 -7.69 9.70
N GLU A 121 5.50 -7.60 9.20
CA GLU A 121 5.15 -8.07 7.86
C GLU A 121 4.25 -7.05 7.16
N VAL A 122 4.40 -6.98 5.84
CA VAL A 122 3.55 -6.14 4.98
C VAL A 122 3.12 -6.99 3.80
N HIS A 123 1.82 -6.97 3.51
CA HIS A 123 1.25 -7.78 2.43
C HIS A 123 0.98 -6.92 1.21
N ILE A 124 1.38 -7.41 0.04
CA ILE A 124 1.27 -6.67 -1.21
C ILE A 124 0.57 -7.54 -2.24
N ALA A 125 -0.28 -6.92 -3.04
CA ALA A 125 -0.89 -7.52 -4.21
C ALA A 125 -0.66 -6.61 -5.40
N TYR A 126 -0.34 -7.20 -6.54
CA TYR A 126 -0.22 -6.47 -7.80
C TYR A 126 -0.66 -7.37 -8.93
N ARG A 127 -1.67 -6.93 -9.66
CA ARG A 127 -2.31 -7.71 -10.72
C ARG A 127 -2.78 -9.04 -10.15
N ASP A 128 -2.25 -10.16 -10.62
CA ASP A 128 -2.64 -11.51 -10.19
C ASP A 128 -1.62 -12.14 -9.22
N SER A 129 -0.70 -11.35 -8.70
CA SER A 129 0.34 -11.84 -7.78
C SER A 129 0.20 -11.23 -6.40
N THR A 130 0.57 -12.00 -5.38
CA THR A 130 0.66 -11.52 -4.01
C THR A 130 2.00 -11.93 -3.41
N TRP A 131 2.51 -11.10 -2.51
CA TRP A 131 3.72 -11.45 -1.76
C TRP A 131 3.73 -10.71 -0.43
N THR A 132 4.58 -11.16 0.46
CA THR A 132 4.70 -10.60 1.80
C THR A 132 6.15 -10.19 2.02
N LEU A 133 6.34 -8.95 2.48
CA LEU A 133 7.64 -8.52 2.96
C LEU A 133 7.70 -8.77 4.46
N LYS A 134 8.86 -9.24 4.93
CA LYS A 134 9.10 -9.45 6.34
C LYS A 134 10.28 -8.60 6.76
N ARG A 135 10.21 -8.02 7.96
CA ARG A 135 11.33 -7.25 8.51
C ARG A 135 12.54 -8.17 8.60
N GLY A 136 13.63 -7.77 7.96
CA GLY A 136 14.86 -8.53 7.93
C GLY A 136 15.51 -8.59 9.30
N GLY A 137 16.04 -9.73 9.60
CA GLY A 137 16.74 -9.90 10.87
C GLY A 137 17.82 -10.90 10.70
#